data_61a4a946cea1b0f7f4cb4480e85110f2
#
_entry.id   61a4a946cea1b0f7f4cb4480e85110f2
#
_cell.length_a   1.000
_cell.length_b   1.000
_cell.length_c   1.000
_cell.angle_alpha   90.00
_cell.angle_beta   90.00
_cell.angle_gamma   90.00
#
_symmetry.space_group_name_H-M   'P 1'
#
loop_
_entity.id
_entity.type
_entity.pdbx_description
1 polymer ?
#
loop_
_entity_poly.entity_id
_entity_poly.type
_entity_poly.pdbx_seq_one_letter_code
_entity_poly.pdbx_strand_id
1 'polypeptide(L)'
;LSYTTSSIRRFKPLVVVTQDLNGEYGHGGHMLFSHAVAESVESSSEPSYFPDSASKYGTWDVPKTYLHLYSDNKITMNLRLPLSRMGNRTSIEVQTAAYKKHVSQQWCWFYVSDDYEYSCADFGLYRTTVGNDSGNDMLENITTYEEQEKIEKEKAEKESVEASIAAEESSIADVKSNTSNSTRQSGRKIIIFAALILIVIIILFAAYRYYQLIQSRKRHRRHKRK
;
A
#
# COMPACT_ATOMS: atom_id res chain seq x y z
N LEU A 1 14.90 17.03 10.03
CA LEU A 1 13.70 16.27 10.44
C LEU A 1 12.41 16.83 9.87
N SER A 2 12.02 18.09 10.17
CA SER A 2 10.71 18.61 9.75
C SER A 2 10.45 18.53 8.24
N TYR A 3 11.47 18.81 7.41
CA TYR A 3 11.37 18.68 5.96
C TYR A 3 11.12 17.23 5.51
N THR A 4 11.87 16.28 6.07
CA THR A 4 11.77 14.86 5.72
C THR A 4 10.43 14.28 6.18
N THR A 5 10.02 14.57 7.43
CA THR A 5 8.70 14.20 7.96
C THR A 5 7.56 14.76 7.11
N SER A 6 7.64 16.05 6.76
CA SER A 6 6.66 16.69 5.88
C SER A 6 6.60 16.03 4.48
N SER A 7 7.75 15.64 3.94
CA SER A 7 7.84 14.96 2.65
C SER A 7 7.20 13.57 2.72
N ILE A 8 7.47 12.78 3.77
CA ILE A 8 6.84 11.48 3.99
C ILE A 8 5.32 11.62 4.06
N ARG A 9 4.80 12.57 4.85
CA ARG A 9 3.36 12.83 4.96
C ARG A 9 2.73 13.26 3.64
N ARG A 10 3.45 14.08 2.87
CA ARG A 10 2.97 14.58 1.57
C ARG A 10 2.90 13.49 0.51
N PHE A 11 3.94 12.67 0.41
CA PHE A 11 4.05 11.68 -0.66
C PHE A 11 3.54 10.29 -0.26
N LYS A 12 3.37 10.05 1.04
CA LYS A 12 2.84 8.80 1.61
C LYS A 12 3.51 7.54 1.04
N PRO A 13 4.85 7.43 1.07
CA PRO A 13 5.55 6.32 0.44
C PRO A 13 5.15 4.98 1.09
N LEU A 14 4.97 3.95 0.28
CA LEU A 14 4.72 2.58 0.76
C LEU A 14 6.00 1.92 1.28
N VAL A 15 7.13 2.26 0.69
CA VAL A 15 8.46 1.80 1.08
C VAL A 15 9.40 2.98 1.15
N VAL A 16 10.17 3.07 2.23
CA VAL A 16 11.30 4.00 2.38
C VAL A 16 12.58 3.19 2.40
N VAL A 17 13.55 3.58 1.59
CA VAL A 17 14.88 2.97 1.55
C VAL A 17 15.91 4.06 1.84
N THR A 18 16.83 3.81 2.76
CA THR A 18 17.90 4.75 3.08
C THR A 18 19.22 4.03 3.35
N GLN A 19 20.22 4.79 3.72
CA GLN A 19 21.59 4.33 3.93
C GLN A 19 21.73 3.63 5.28
N ASP A 20 22.89 2.99 5.51
CA ASP A 20 23.26 2.42 6.79
C ASP A 20 23.33 3.51 7.90
N LEU A 21 22.87 3.17 9.10
CA LEU A 21 22.97 4.07 10.27
C LEU A 21 24.42 4.35 10.67
N ASN A 22 25.35 3.47 10.35
CA ASN A 22 26.79 3.68 10.55
C ASN A 22 27.44 4.44 9.37
N GLY A 23 26.65 4.80 8.35
CA GLY A 23 27.02 5.71 7.27
C GLY A 23 27.82 5.08 6.16
N GLU A 24 27.56 3.78 5.81
CA GLU A 24 28.47 2.98 4.99
C GLU A 24 29.94 3.36 5.33
N TYR A 25 30.92 2.77 5.02
CA TYR A 25 32.33 3.15 5.32
C TYR A 25 32.55 4.35 6.31
N GLY A 26 31.60 4.61 7.25
CA GLY A 26 31.71 5.63 8.32
C GLY A 26 31.53 7.08 7.84
N HIS A 27 30.91 7.33 6.69
CA HIS A 27 30.72 8.69 6.17
C HIS A 27 29.64 9.46 6.97
N GLY A 28 30.06 10.55 7.66
CA GLY A 28 29.19 11.30 8.58
C GLY A 28 27.94 11.90 7.94
N GLY A 29 27.99 12.30 6.67
CA GLY A 29 26.80 12.77 5.93
C GLY A 29 25.78 11.67 5.71
N HIS A 30 26.20 10.44 5.45
CA HIS A 30 25.31 9.28 5.34
C HIS A 30 24.69 8.94 6.68
N MET A 31 25.47 8.95 7.78
CA MET A 31 24.98 8.73 9.16
C MET A 31 23.89 9.75 9.49
N LEU A 32 24.16 11.04 9.29
CA LEU A 32 23.20 12.11 9.59
C LEU A 32 21.89 11.92 8.81
N PHE A 33 21.99 11.59 7.52
CA PHE A 33 20.84 11.44 6.66
C PHE A 33 20.02 10.18 7.01
N SER A 34 20.66 9.05 7.25
CA SER A 34 19.97 7.80 7.59
C SER A 34 19.25 7.90 8.95
N HIS A 35 19.88 8.49 9.96
CA HIS A 35 19.22 8.76 11.24
C HIS A 35 18.05 9.74 11.11
N ALA A 36 18.21 10.81 10.32
CA ALA A 36 17.14 11.75 10.07
C ALA A 36 15.94 11.11 9.36
N VAL A 37 16.19 10.20 8.41
CA VAL A 37 15.10 9.47 7.73
C VAL A 37 14.43 8.49 8.69
N ALA A 38 15.18 7.71 9.46
CA ALA A 38 14.63 6.77 10.42
C ALA A 38 13.72 7.46 11.45
N GLU A 39 14.20 8.57 12.06
CA GLU A 39 13.38 9.37 12.98
C GLU A 39 12.17 10.03 12.31
N SER A 40 12.30 10.44 11.04
CA SER A 40 11.18 11.03 10.31
C SER A 40 10.10 10.01 9.95
N VAL A 41 10.45 8.74 9.74
CA VAL A 41 9.49 7.65 9.54
C VAL A 41 8.64 7.46 10.79
N GLU A 42 9.25 7.43 11.99
CA GLU A 42 8.52 7.36 13.26
C GLU A 42 7.64 8.62 13.47
N SER A 43 8.24 9.80 13.30
CA SER A 43 7.55 11.07 13.51
C SER A 43 6.39 11.31 12.53
N SER A 44 6.39 10.67 11.35
CA SER A 44 5.35 10.90 10.35
C SER A 44 4.00 10.30 10.72
N SER A 45 3.97 9.27 11.55
CA SER A 45 2.75 8.66 12.09
C SER A 45 2.11 9.48 13.22
N GLU A 46 2.90 10.29 13.94
CA GLU A 46 2.51 11.00 15.14
C GLU A 46 2.10 12.46 14.86
N PRO A 47 0.83 12.85 15.06
CA PRO A 47 0.35 14.20 14.71
C PRO A 47 0.96 15.31 15.58
N SER A 48 1.49 14.99 16.77
CA SER A 48 2.14 15.93 17.67
C SER A 48 3.50 16.43 17.17
N TYR A 49 4.19 15.62 16.35
CA TYR A 49 5.43 16.05 15.70
C TYR A 49 5.13 16.89 14.46
N PHE A 50 5.70 18.08 14.40
CA PHE A 50 5.51 19.01 13.28
C PHE A 50 4.01 19.18 12.88
N PRO A 51 3.17 19.71 13.79
CA PRO A 51 1.71 19.73 13.66
C PRO A 51 1.21 20.45 12.42
N ASP A 52 1.93 21.45 11.93
CA ASP A 52 1.58 22.16 10.68
C ASP A 52 1.57 21.21 9.47
N SER A 53 2.56 20.32 9.39
CA SER A 53 2.60 19.33 8.31
C SER A 53 1.57 18.23 8.48
N ALA A 54 1.27 17.85 9.74
CA ALA A 54 0.21 16.90 10.05
C ALA A 54 -1.18 17.44 9.68
N SER A 55 -1.44 18.70 10.01
CA SER A 55 -2.67 19.41 9.63
C SER A 55 -2.83 19.51 8.11
N LYS A 56 -1.74 19.77 7.39
CA LYS A 56 -1.76 20.01 5.93
C LYS A 56 -1.88 18.72 5.11
N TYR A 57 -1.20 17.65 5.50
CA TYR A 57 -1.06 16.42 4.70
C TYR A 57 -1.66 15.17 5.36
N GLY A 58 -2.09 15.27 6.62
CA GLY A 58 -2.40 14.13 7.47
C GLY A 58 -1.14 13.45 8.01
N THR A 59 -1.33 12.43 8.83
CA THR A 59 -0.25 11.53 9.26
C THR A 59 -0.05 10.42 8.26
N TRP A 60 1.13 9.79 8.28
CA TRP A 60 1.42 8.63 7.46
C TRP A 60 2.32 7.67 8.21
N ASP A 61 1.86 6.43 8.39
CA ASP A 61 2.65 5.35 8.94
C ASP A 61 3.23 4.54 7.79
N VAL A 62 4.55 4.66 7.57
CA VAL A 62 5.24 4.03 6.44
C VAL A 62 5.19 2.50 6.60
N PRO A 63 4.62 1.74 5.65
CA PRO A 63 4.48 0.31 5.78
C PRO A 63 5.80 -0.44 5.96
N LYS A 64 6.85 -0.05 5.23
CA LYS A 64 8.17 -0.67 5.33
C LYS A 64 9.31 0.33 5.18
N THR A 65 10.35 0.15 5.98
CA THR A 65 11.59 0.92 5.89
C THR A 65 12.77 -0.03 5.85
N TYR A 66 13.62 0.13 4.82
CA TYR A 66 14.83 -0.66 4.64
C TYR A 66 16.07 0.21 4.78
N LEU A 67 17.09 -0.37 5.40
CA LEU A 67 18.41 0.26 5.47
C LEU A 67 19.44 -0.59 4.72
N HIS A 68 20.31 0.09 4.00
CA HIS A 68 21.48 -0.51 3.41
C HIS A 68 22.35 -1.15 4.50
N LEU A 69 22.89 -2.33 4.26
CA LEU A 69 23.74 -3.12 5.18
C LEU A 69 23.08 -3.52 6.51
N TYR A 70 21.79 -3.27 6.72
CA TYR A 70 21.10 -3.78 7.90
C TYR A 70 20.90 -5.30 7.79
N SER A 71 21.12 -6.01 8.90
CA SER A 71 21.21 -7.48 8.87
C SER A 71 19.87 -8.20 8.93
N ASP A 72 18.86 -7.56 9.52
CA ASP A 72 17.61 -8.24 9.86
C ASP A 72 16.67 -8.31 8.65
N ASN A 73 16.06 -9.47 8.46
CA ASN A 73 15.14 -9.76 7.36
C ASN A 73 15.65 -9.19 6.01
N LYS A 74 16.84 -9.62 5.65
CA LYS A 74 17.62 -9.07 4.53
C LYS A 74 17.03 -9.47 3.19
N ILE A 75 16.94 -8.51 2.29
CA ILE A 75 16.66 -8.67 0.87
C ILE A 75 17.96 -8.47 0.10
N THR A 76 18.23 -9.36 -0.84
CA THR A 76 19.36 -9.22 -1.79
C THR A 76 18.84 -9.01 -3.19
N MET A 77 19.07 -7.83 -3.76
CA MET A 77 18.67 -7.50 -5.12
C MET A 77 19.53 -8.20 -6.15
N ASN A 78 18.93 -8.85 -7.13
CA ASN A 78 19.68 -9.39 -8.26
C ASN A 78 19.99 -8.27 -9.27
N LEU A 79 21.17 -7.66 -9.13
CA LEU A 79 21.63 -6.56 -9.99
C LEU A 79 21.99 -7.00 -11.40
N ARG A 80 21.97 -8.30 -11.72
CA ARG A 80 22.30 -8.87 -13.04
C ARG A 80 21.06 -9.19 -13.88
N LEU A 81 19.86 -8.95 -13.36
CA LEU A 81 18.64 -9.11 -14.17
C LEU A 81 18.53 -8.00 -15.21
N PRO A 82 18.13 -8.34 -16.47
CA PRO A 82 17.87 -7.35 -17.50
C PRO A 82 16.69 -6.44 -17.15
N LEU A 83 16.88 -5.14 -17.26
CA LEU A 83 15.88 -4.12 -17.04
C LEU A 83 15.24 -3.72 -18.37
N SER A 84 13.99 -4.13 -18.63
CA SER A 84 13.28 -3.87 -19.89
C SER A 84 13.21 -2.38 -20.22
N ARG A 85 12.94 -1.53 -19.21
CA ARG A 85 12.90 -0.06 -19.38
C ARG A 85 14.24 0.59 -19.62
N MET A 86 15.36 -0.13 -19.46
CA MET A 86 16.71 0.34 -19.70
C MET A 86 17.35 -0.32 -20.94
N GLY A 87 16.53 -0.79 -21.87
CA GLY A 87 17.01 -1.46 -23.09
C GLY A 87 17.67 -2.81 -22.81
N ASN A 88 17.14 -3.56 -21.84
CA ASN A 88 17.65 -4.86 -21.36
C ASN A 88 19.08 -4.82 -20.78
N ARG A 89 19.59 -3.66 -20.44
CA ARG A 89 20.83 -3.56 -19.65
C ARG A 89 20.53 -3.99 -18.21
N THR A 90 21.52 -4.59 -17.57
CA THR A 90 21.46 -4.95 -16.15
C THR A 90 21.64 -3.71 -15.26
N SER A 91 21.22 -3.79 -14.00
CA SER A 91 21.42 -2.73 -13.02
C SER A 91 22.91 -2.39 -12.87
N ILE A 92 23.80 -3.38 -12.85
CA ILE A 92 25.26 -3.17 -12.78
C ILE A 92 25.76 -2.38 -13.99
N GLU A 93 25.33 -2.69 -15.21
CA GLU A 93 25.72 -1.95 -16.42
C GLU A 93 25.26 -0.49 -16.36
N VAL A 94 24.03 -0.24 -15.86
CA VAL A 94 23.50 1.11 -15.68
C VAL A 94 24.27 1.87 -14.60
N GLN A 95 24.50 1.25 -13.44
CA GLN A 95 25.29 1.81 -12.33
C GLN A 95 26.71 2.14 -12.77
N THR A 96 27.39 1.23 -13.50
CA THR A 96 28.73 1.46 -14.04
C THR A 96 28.78 2.67 -14.98
N ALA A 97 27.77 2.80 -15.84
CA ALA A 97 27.69 3.93 -16.75
C ALA A 97 27.44 5.27 -16.00
N ALA A 98 26.62 5.24 -14.94
CA ALA A 98 26.36 6.38 -14.09
C ALA A 98 27.60 6.75 -13.26
N TYR A 99 28.29 5.79 -12.67
CA TYR A 99 29.50 6.00 -11.88
C TYR A 99 30.61 6.66 -12.69
N LYS A 100 30.77 6.29 -13.97
CA LYS A 100 31.72 6.95 -14.88
C LYS A 100 31.47 8.46 -15.04
N LYS A 101 30.28 8.95 -14.73
CA LYS A 101 29.95 10.39 -14.72
C LYS A 101 30.28 11.08 -13.40
N HIS A 102 30.55 10.31 -12.35
CA HIS A 102 30.91 10.81 -11.03
C HIS A 102 32.40 11.11 -10.94
N VAL A 103 32.84 12.12 -11.69
CA VAL A 103 34.27 12.41 -11.97
C VAL A 103 35.06 12.62 -10.68
N SER A 104 34.52 13.25 -9.68
CA SER A 104 35.20 13.53 -8.41
C SER A 104 35.55 12.29 -7.58
N GLN A 105 35.00 11.13 -7.92
CA GLN A 105 35.22 9.89 -7.17
C GLN A 105 35.93 8.78 -7.98
N GLN A 106 36.36 9.04 -9.19
CA GLN A 106 37.05 8.06 -10.03
C GLN A 106 38.42 7.64 -9.46
N TRP A 107 39.00 8.43 -8.59
CA TRP A 107 40.28 8.15 -7.92
C TRP A 107 40.10 7.41 -6.57
N CYS A 108 38.84 7.21 -6.10
CA CYS A 108 38.55 6.49 -4.87
C CYS A 108 38.62 4.98 -5.07
N TRP A 109 38.68 4.25 -3.98
CA TRP A 109 38.67 2.78 -3.95
C TRP A 109 37.27 2.18 -4.25
N PHE A 110 36.25 3.00 -4.45
CA PHE A 110 34.93 2.55 -4.86
C PHE A 110 34.90 1.95 -6.25
N TYR A 111 34.08 0.93 -6.41
CA TYR A 111 33.75 0.35 -7.71
C TYR A 111 32.30 -0.19 -7.69
N VAL A 112 31.73 -0.36 -8.86
CA VAL A 112 30.39 -0.91 -9.01
C VAL A 112 30.50 -2.44 -9.11
N SER A 113 29.95 -3.15 -8.13
CA SER A 113 29.90 -4.61 -8.07
C SER A 113 28.73 -5.07 -7.22
N ASP A 114 28.34 -6.33 -7.34
CA ASP A 114 27.34 -6.99 -6.48
C ASP A 114 28.00 -7.90 -5.41
N ASP A 115 29.31 -8.08 -5.45
CA ASP A 115 30.12 -8.88 -4.52
C ASP A 115 30.98 -8.04 -3.56
N TYR A 116 30.69 -6.76 -3.49
CA TYR A 116 31.42 -5.78 -2.69
C TYR A 116 30.58 -5.39 -1.46
N GLU A 117 31.23 -5.23 -0.30
CA GLU A 117 30.55 -4.95 0.98
C GLU A 117 29.56 -3.80 0.92
N TYR A 118 29.93 -2.71 0.21
CA TYR A 118 29.06 -1.54 0.06
C TYR A 118 28.30 -1.53 -1.27
N SER A 119 28.06 -2.68 -1.88
CA SER A 119 27.22 -2.78 -3.07
C SER A 119 25.77 -2.48 -2.71
N CYS A 120 25.01 -1.84 -3.62
CA CYS A 120 23.61 -1.59 -3.45
C CYS A 120 22.73 -2.84 -3.69
N ALA A 121 23.21 -4.02 -3.28
CA ALA A 121 22.46 -5.27 -3.41
C ALA A 121 21.66 -5.60 -2.13
N ASP A 122 22.25 -5.38 -0.96
CA ASP A 122 21.73 -5.85 0.31
C ASP A 122 21.03 -4.74 1.12
N PHE A 123 19.79 -5.00 1.50
CA PHE A 123 19.00 -4.13 2.36
C PHE A 123 18.25 -4.95 3.40
N GLY A 124 18.30 -4.54 4.66
CA GLY A 124 17.54 -5.17 5.74
C GLY A 124 16.29 -4.39 6.10
N LEU A 125 15.28 -5.10 6.55
CA LEU A 125 14.01 -4.54 7.01
C LEU A 125 14.18 -3.94 8.41
N TYR A 126 14.33 -2.62 8.47
CA TYR A 126 14.52 -1.88 9.72
C TYR A 126 13.22 -1.71 10.51
N ARG A 127 12.11 -1.43 9.80
CA ARG A 127 10.80 -1.21 10.39
C ARG A 127 9.70 -1.69 9.46
N THR A 128 8.66 -2.29 10.04
CA THR A 128 7.47 -2.69 9.28
C THR A 128 6.19 -2.55 10.12
N THR A 129 5.07 -2.21 9.47
CA THR A 129 3.72 -2.27 10.03
C THR A 129 2.88 -3.38 9.40
N VAL A 130 3.44 -4.08 8.39
CA VAL A 130 2.74 -5.10 7.59
C VAL A 130 3.36 -6.50 7.71
N GLY A 131 4.33 -6.66 8.59
CA GLY A 131 5.02 -7.93 8.85
C GLY A 131 6.30 -8.10 8.04
N ASN A 132 7.05 -9.15 8.39
CA ASN A 132 8.33 -9.50 7.79
C ASN A 132 8.15 -10.05 6.37
N ASP A 133 9.20 -9.92 5.56
CA ASP A 133 9.25 -10.53 4.25
C ASP A 133 9.53 -12.04 4.37
N SER A 134 8.84 -12.82 3.58
CA SER A 134 9.10 -14.26 3.40
C SER A 134 9.84 -14.56 2.09
N GLY A 135 9.75 -13.64 1.13
CA GLY A 135 10.43 -13.65 -0.15
C GLY A 135 11.51 -12.58 -0.25
N ASN A 136 12.00 -12.34 -1.44
CA ASN A 136 13.02 -11.34 -1.75
C ASN A 136 12.39 -10.14 -2.50
N ASP A 137 11.32 -9.57 -1.91
CA ASP A 137 10.55 -8.49 -2.50
C ASP A 137 10.18 -7.44 -1.45
N MET A 138 10.67 -6.21 -1.62
CA MET A 138 10.35 -5.08 -0.73
C MET A 138 8.87 -4.69 -0.72
N LEU A 139 8.09 -5.12 -1.70
CA LEU A 139 6.66 -4.83 -1.79
C LEU A 139 5.77 -5.97 -1.24
N GLU A 140 6.37 -7.03 -0.71
CA GLU A 140 5.61 -8.13 -0.11
C GLU A 140 4.74 -7.61 1.06
N ASN A 141 3.51 -8.11 1.16
CA ASN A 141 2.50 -7.72 2.15
C ASN A 141 2.06 -6.23 2.08
N ILE A 142 2.46 -5.49 1.06
CA ILE A 142 2.02 -4.10 0.86
C ILE A 142 0.77 -4.08 -0.03
N THR A 143 -0.27 -3.39 0.44
CA THR A 143 -1.44 -3.07 -0.38
C THR A 143 -1.10 -1.87 -1.26
N THR A 144 -1.17 -2.04 -2.58
CA THR A 144 -0.91 -0.97 -3.54
C THR A 144 -1.97 0.15 -3.47
N TYR A 145 -1.67 1.33 -3.99
CA TYR A 145 -2.65 2.42 -4.05
C TYR A 145 -3.90 2.04 -4.85
N GLU A 146 -3.74 1.28 -5.93
CA GLU A 146 -4.85 0.81 -6.76
C GLU A 146 -5.75 -0.17 -6.00
N GLU A 147 -5.15 -1.04 -5.18
CA GLU A 147 -5.89 -1.94 -4.30
C GLU A 147 -6.59 -1.19 -3.17
N GLN A 148 -5.93 -0.18 -2.58
CA GLN A 148 -6.53 0.68 -1.55
C GLN A 148 -7.74 1.44 -2.10
N GLU A 149 -7.61 2.10 -3.26
CA GLU A 149 -8.74 2.77 -3.92
C GLU A 149 -9.91 1.81 -4.19
N LYS A 150 -9.62 0.59 -4.58
CA LYS A 150 -10.65 -0.42 -4.83
C LYS A 150 -11.37 -0.82 -3.54
N ILE A 151 -10.62 -1.04 -2.46
CA ILE A 151 -11.18 -1.35 -1.13
C ILE A 151 -12.04 -0.19 -0.63
N GLU A 152 -11.57 1.06 -0.77
CA GLU A 152 -12.33 2.24 -0.37
C GLU A 152 -13.62 2.40 -1.19
N LYS A 153 -13.59 2.19 -2.49
CA LYS A 153 -14.78 2.23 -3.35
C LYS A 153 -15.78 1.14 -2.95
N GLU A 154 -15.32 -0.09 -2.75
CA GLU A 154 -16.18 -1.19 -2.30
C GLU A 154 -16.78 -0.93 -0.92
N LYS A 155 -16.04 -0.28 -0.03
CA LYS A 155 -16.54 0.13 1.30
C LYS A 155 -17.59 1.22 1.18
N ALA A 156 -17.34 2.26 0.39
CA ALA A 156 -18.30 3.35 0.15
C ALA A 156 -19.58 2.86 -0.51
N GLU A 157 -19.49 1.93 -1.47
CA GLU A 157 -20.68 1.28 -2.06
C GLU A 157 -21.49 0.51 -1.01
N LYS A 158 -20.84 -0.25 -0.14
CA LYS A 158 -21.52 -0.97 0.95
C LYS A 158 -22.22 -0.02 1.91
N GLU A 159 -21.52 1.01 2.37
CA GLU A 159 -22.11 2.03 3.26
C GLU A 159 -23.30 2.75 2.61
N SER A 160 -23.25 3.05 1.33
CA SER A 160 -24.36 3.66 0.60
C SER A 160 -25.57 2.73 0.47
N VAL A 161 -25.34 1.43 0.27
CA VAL A 161 -26.40 0.41 0.21
C VAL A 161 -27.02 0.22 1.60
N GLU A 162 -26.22 0.13 2.65
CA GLU A 162 -26.72 0.03 4.03
C GLU A 162 -27.53 1.27 4.44
N ALA A 163 -27.06 2.47 4.06
CA ALA A 163 -27.82 3.70 4.32
C ALA A 163 -29.15 3.76 3.57
N SER A 164 -29.20 3.28 2.33
CA SER A 164 -30.46 3.21 1.56
C SER A 164 -31.44 2.17 2.15
N ILE A 165 -30.94 1.03 2.61
CA ILE A 165 -31.76 0.02 3.30
C ILE A 165 -32.33 0.58 4.60
N ALA A 166 -31.51 1.25 5.41
CA ALA A 166 -31.94 1.87 6.66
C ALA A 166 -32.99 2.98 6.43
N ALA A 167 -32.84 3.78 5.38
CA ALA A 167 -33.80 4.79 4.98
C ALA A 167 -35.13 4.18 4.54
N GLU A 168 -35.10 3.07 3.81
CA GLU A 168 -36.29 2.34 3.37
C GLU A 168 -37.02 1.66 4.54
N GLU A 169 -36.27 1.07 5.48
CA GLU A 169 -36.84 0.51 6.71
C GLU A 169 -37.52 1.58 7.60
N SER A 170 -36.90 2.77 7.69
CA SER A 170 -37.50 3.87 8.45
C SER A 170 -38.80 4.38 7.80
N SER A 171 -38.81 4.48 6.46
CA SER A 171 -40.05 4.87 5.73
C SER A 171 -41.16 3.84 5.84
N ILE A 172 -40.85 2.56 5.90
CA ILE A 172 -41.81 1.48 6.15
C ILE A 172 -42.35 1.53 7.56
N ALA A 173 -41.50 1.88 8.55
CA ALA A 173 -41.93 2.07 9.94
C ALA A 173 -42.91 3.23 10.09
N ASP A 174 -42.64 4.37 9.40
CA ASP A 174 -43.53 5.54 9.41
C ASP A 174 -44.85 5.28 8.72
N VAL A 175 -44.87 4.53 7.62
CA VAL A 175 -46.11 4.08 6.96
C VAL A 175 -46.92 3.15 7.88
N LYS A 176 -46.24 2.27 8.66
CA LYS A 176 -46.93 1.42 9.65
C LYS A 176 -47.57 2.20 10.80
N SER A 177 -46.93 3.28 11.25
CA SER A 177 -47.50 4.12 12.32
C SER A 177 -48.74 4.92 11.89
N ASN A 178 -48.77 5.34 10.61
CA ASN A 178 -49.90 6.10 10.05
C ASN A 178 -51.06 5.24 9.55
N THR A 179 -50.86 3.94 9.31
CA THR A 179 -51.88 3.04 8.75
C THR A 179 -52.69 2.31 9.84
N SER A 180 -52.43 2.57 11.13
CA SER A 180 -53.19 1.92 12.22
C SER A 180 -54.67 2.35 12.34
N ASN A 181 -55.15 3.28 11.50
CA ASN A 181 -56.51 3.79 11.55
C ASN A 181 -57.37 3.61 10.28
N SER A 182 -56.94 2.88 9.26
CA SER A 182 -57.84 2.60 8.12
C SER A 182 -57.44 1.35 7.35
N THR A 183 -58.36 0.41 7.27
CA THR A 183 -58.44 -0.74 6.34
C THR A 183 -57.44 -1.89 6.52
N ARG A 184 -57.78 -2.78 7.45
CA ARG A 184 -57.24 -4.14 7.59
C ARG A 184 -57.53 -4.99 6.35
N GLN A 185 -56.52 -5.63 5.79
CA GLN A 185 -56.45 -6.98 5.19
C GLN A 185 -55.95 -7.15 3.75
N SER A 186 -56.01 -6.18 2.85
CA SER A 186 -55.56 -6.41 1.47
C SER A 186 -54.11 -5.91 1.17
N GLY A 187 -53.66 -4.82 1.82
CA GLY A 187 -52.35 -4.22 1.59
C GLY A 187 -51.14 -5.01 2.17
N ARG A 188 -51.39 -5.78 3.23
CA ARG A 188 -50.32 -6.52 3.93
C ARG A 188 -49.64 -7.61 3.07
N LYS A 189 -50.38 -8.25 2.16
CA LYS A 189 -49.86 -9.28 1.27
C LYS A 189 -49.00 -8.70 0.15
N ILE A 190 -49.31 -7.52 -0.34
CA ILE A 190 -48.59 -6.87 -1.44
C ILE A 190 -47.21 -6.36 -0.98
N ILE A 191 -47.14 -5.77 0.21
CA ILE A 191 -45.87 -5.25 0.79
C ILE A 191 -44.90 -6.37 1.11
N ILE A 192 -45.41 -7.48 1.69
CA ILE A 192 -44.59 -8.67 1.99
C ILE A 192 -44.05 -9.29 0.68
N PHE A 193 -44.85 -9.31 -0.39
CA PHE A 193 -44.43 -9.83 -1.68
C PHE A 193 -43.36 -8.94 -2.33
N ALA A 194 -43.48 -7.61 -2.25
CA ALA A 194 -42.48 -6.68 -2.78
C ALA A 194 -41.15 -6.79 -2.04
N ALA A 195 -41.17 -6.90 -0.71
CA ALA A 195 -39.97 -7.10 0.13
C ALA A 195 -39.26 -8.45 -0.17
N LEU A 196 -40.01 -9.52 -0.39
CA LEU A 196 -39.46 -10.82 -0.77
C LEU A 196 -38.82 -10.80 -2.16
N ILE A 197 -39.39 -10.08 -3.13
CA ILE A 197 -38.82 -9.92 -4.46
C ILE A 197 -37.51 -9.14 -4.38
N LEU A 198 -37.42 -8.09 -3.57
CA LEU A 198 -36.20 -7.30 -3.39
C LEU A 198 -35.07 -8.13 -2.80
N ILE A 199 -35.36 -8.93 -1.76
CA ILE A 199 -34.40 -9.85 -1.14
C ILE A 199 -33.88 -10.87 -2.16
N VAL A 200 -34.74 -11.41 -3.01
CA VAL A 200 -34.34 -12.35 -4.05
C VAL A 200 -33.42 -11.67 -5.09
N ILE A 201 -33.69 -10.43 -5.46
CA ILE A 201 -32.85 -9.65 -6.39
C ILE A 201 -31.47 -9.41 -5.77
N ILE A 202 -31.38 -9.05 -4.49
CA ILE A 202 -30.12 -8.84 -3.78
C ILE A 202 -29.31 -10.15 -3.71
N ILE A 203 -29.95 -11.26 -3.39
CA ILE A 203 -29.29 -12.58 -3.35
C ILE A 203 -28.77 -12.98 -4.75
N LEU A 204 -29.55 -12.75 -5.80
CA LEU A 204 -29.15 -13.06 -7.17
C LEU A 204 -27.98 -12.17 -7.62
N PHE A 205 -27.99 -10.89 -7.23
CA PHE A 205 -26.90 -9.98 -7.52
C PHE A 205 -25.60 -10.38 -6.78
N ALA A 206 -25.70 -10.71 -5.49
CA ALA A 206 -24.57 -11.21 -4.70
C ALA A 206 -24.01 -12.53 -5.28
N ALA A 207 -24.87 -13.45 -5.67
CA ALA A 207 -24.49 -14.72 -6.32
C ALA A 207 -23.81 -14.48 -7.68
N TYR A 208 -24.30 -13.53 -8.48
CA TYR A 208 -23.70 -13.12 -9.75
C TYR A 208 -22.31 -12.52 -9.55
N ARG A 209 -22.13 -11.64 -8.58
CA ARG A 209 -20.83 -11.04 -8.21
C ARG A 209 -19.86 -12.11 -7.72
N TYR A 210 -20.32 -13.04 -6.88
CA TYR A 210 -19.51 -14.17 -6.41
C TYR A 210 -19.09 -15.09 -7.58
N TYR A 211 -19.98 -15.37 -8.52
CA TYR A 211 -19.66 -16.12 -9.74
C TYR A 211 -18.61 -15.43 -10.60
N GLN A 212 -18.69 -14.11 -10.78
CA GLN A 212 -17.70 -13.31 -11.50
C GLN A 212 -16.32 -13.38 -10.83
N LEU A 213 -16.27 -13.31 -9.50
CA LEU A 213 -15.03 -13.47 -8.72
C LEU A 213 -14.38 -14.85 -8.89
N ILE A 214 -15.17 -15.92 -8.92
CA ILE A 214 -14.67 -17.27 -9.18
C ILE A 214 -14.12 -17.40 -10.60
N GLN A 215 -14.78 -16.82 -11.58
CA GLN A 215 -14.34 -16.86 -12.98
C GLN A 215 -13.03 -16.06 -13.19
N SER A 216 -12.87 -14.93 -12.54
CA SER A 216 -11.63 -14.13 -12.59
C SER A 216 -10.44 -14.91 -11.99
N ARG A 217 -10.65 -15.57 -10.82
CA ARG A 217 -9.63 -16.44 -10.18
C ARG A 217 -9.24 -17.63 -11.06
N LYS A 218 -10.19 -18.22 -11.79
CA LYS A 218 -9.91 -19.32 -12.73
C LYS A 218 -9.10 -18.86 -13.95
N ARG A 219 -9.32 -17.64 -14.46
CA ARG A 219 -8.53 -17.05 -15.56
C ARG A 219 -7.09 -16.79 -15.12
N HIS A 220 -6.86 -16.26 -13.93
CA HIS A 220 -5.51 -16.01 -13.39
C HIS A 220 -4.70 -17.31 -13.20
N ARG A 221 -5.34 -18.39 -12.73
CA ARG A 221 -4.67 -19.70 -12.57
C ARG A 221 -4.30 -20.35 -13.91
N ARG A 222 -5.01 -20.06 -15.00
CA ARG A 222 -4.66 -20.57 -16.34
C ARG A 222 -3.48 -19.85 -16.99
N HIS A 223 -3.26 -18.58 -16.66
CA HIS A 223 -2.09 -17.81 -17.14
C HIS A 223 -0.79 -18.17 -16.41
N LYS A 224 -0.83 -18.70 -15.20
CA LYS A 224 0.37 -19.14 -14.45
C LYS A 224 0.82 -20.57 -14.80
N ARG A 225 0.11 -21.28 -15.69
CA ARG A 225 0.45 -22.67 -16.11
C ARG A 225 0.88 -22.78 -17.58
N LYS A 226 1.06 -21.67 -18.25
CA LYS A 226 1.75 -21.55 -19.54
C LYS A 226 3.04 -20.76 -19.35
#